data_8937bd3ee5623ddb537471ef45600caa
#
_entry.id   8937bd3ee5623ddb537471ef45600caa
#
_cell.length_a   1.000
_cell.length_b   1.000
_cell.length_c   1.000
_cell.angle_alpha   90.00
_cell.angle_beta   90.00
_cell.angle_gamma   90.00
#
_symmetry.space_group_name_H-M   'P 1'
#
loop_
_entity.id
_entity.type
_entity.pdbx_description
1 polymer ?
#
loop_
_entity_poly.entity_id
_entity_poly.type
_entity_poly.pdbx_seq_one_letter_code
_entity_poly.pdbx_strand_id
1 'polypeptide(L)'
;MMQGDQYRIPIELKDADGTFVTREEVKDLEVFVGKTRKMLSKGEIEFEPFENVFYVSLSQKETFMMSGSVTVQARLLFLSGDVVGVDLGKLNFAQATSKVVLE
;
A
#
# COMPACT_ATOMS: atom_id res chain seq x y z
N MET A 1 5.77 8.19 10.39
CA MET A 1 4.65 8.79 9.63
C MET A 1 3.71 9.49 10.60
N MET A 2 3.19 10.64 10.24
CA MET A 2 2.33 11.43 11.13
C MET A 2 0.90 11.43 10.59
N GLN A 3 -0.09 11.48 11.49
CA GLN A 3 -1.49 11.69 11.09
C GLN A 3 -1.62 12.99 10.29
N GLY A 4 -2.45 12.97 9.25
CA GLY A 4 -2.68 14.13 8.40
C GLY A 4 -1.68 14.33 7.28
N ASP A 5 -0.62 13.51 7.22
CA ASP A 5 0.32 13.54 6.11
C ASP A 5 -0.28 12.87 4.88
N GLN A 6 -0.02 13.45 3.72
CA GLN A 6 -0.16 12.70 2.47
C GLN A 6 1.07 11.82 2.33
N TYR A 7 0.87 10.56 2.00
CA TYR A 7 1.97 9.62 1.96
C TYR A 7 1.80 8.61 0.83
N ARG A 8 2.93 8.27 0.20
CA ARG A 8 3.01 7.19 -0.79
C ARG A 8 3.86 6.08 -0.18
N ILE A 9 3.25 4.91 0.00
CA ILE A 9 3.92 3.74 0.57
C ILE A 9 4.55 2.95 -0.56
N PRO A 10 5.89 2.80 -0.60
CA PRO A 10 6.54 1.94 -1.59
C PRO A 10 6.43 0.48 -1.16
N ILE A 11 6.01 -0.38 -2.07
CA ILE A 11 5.90 -1.81 -1.82
C ILE A 11 6.68 -2.55 -2.89
N GLU A 12 7.72 -3.27 -2.47
CA GLU A 12 8.46 -4.18 -3.32
C GLU A 12 7.93 -5.59 -3.11
N LEU A 13 7.54 -6.25 -4.19
CA LEU A 13 7.07 -7.63 -4.16
C LEU A 13 8.05 -8.50 -4.92
N LYS A 14 8.50 -9.57 -4.28
CA LYS A 14 9.43 -10.53 -4.87
C LYS A 14 8.83 -11.93 -4.78
N ASP A 15 9.10 -12.75 -5.79
CA ASP A 15 8.72 -14.15 -5.76
C ASP A 15 9.72 -14.97 -4.93
N ALA A 16 9.51 -16.31 -4.87
CA ALA A 16 10.36 -17.20 -4.10
C ALA A 16 11.83 -17.22 -4.57
N ASP A 17 12.06 -16.86 -5.83
CA ASP A 17 13.41 -16.81 -6.42
C ASP A 17 14.10 -15.46 -6.20
N GLY A 18 13.43 -14.50 -5.56
CA GLY A 18 13.94 -13.18 -5.33
C GLY A 18 13.77 -12.23 -6.53
N THR A 19 13.05 -12.65 -7.56
CA THR A 19 12.75 -11.84 -8.74
C THR A 19 11.59 -10.90 -8.42
N PHE A 20 11.70 -9.63 -8.84
CA PHE A 20 10.62 -8.67 -8.64
C PHE A 20 9.36 -9.07 -9.39
N VAL A 21 8.22 -8.98 -8.69
CA VAL A 21 6.91 -9.11 -9.30
C VAL A 21 6.59 -7.82 -10.03
N THR A 22 6.35 -7.89 -11.34
CA THR A 22 6.06 -6.73 -12.16
C THR A 22 4.57 -6.56 -12.41
N ARG A 23 4.17 -5.37 -12.88
CA ARG A 23 2.77 -5.07 -13.20
C ARG A 23 2.19 -6.05 -14.24
N GLU A 24 3.01 -6.55 -15.15
CA GLU A 24 2.58 -7.46 -16.22
C GLU A 24 2.14 -8.83 -15.70
N GLU A 25 2.68 -9.27 -14.56
CA GLU A 25 2.37 -10.57 -13.96
C GLU A 25 1.10 -10.52 -13.11
N VAL A 26 0.66 -9.34 -12.71
CA VAL A 26 -0.40 -9.14 -11.74
C VAL A 26 -1.69 -8.70 -12.42
N LYS A 27 -2.75 -9.47 -12.21
CA LYS A 27 -4.09 -9.11 -12.67
C LYS A 27 -4.70 -8.04 -11.75
N ASP A 28 -4.53 -8.21 -10.44
CA ASP A 28 -4.97 -7.23 -9.46
C ASP A 28 -4.12 -7.32 -8.19
N LEU A 29 -4.06 -6.21 -7.47
CA LEU A 29 -3.38 -6.11 -6.18
C LEU A 29 -4.29 -5.37 -5.22
N GLU A 30 -4.51 -5.98 -4.06
CA GLU A 30 -5.27 -5.38 -2.97
C GLU A 30 -4.33 -5.15 -1.80
N VAL A 31 -4.31 -3.92 -1.28
CA VAL A 31 -3.49 -3.57 -0.11
C VAL A 31 -4.40 -3.01 0.97
N PHE A 32 -4.28 -3.56 2.17
CA PHE A 32 -4.90 -3.01 3.36
C PHE A 32 -3.84 -2.29 4.20
N VAL A 33 -4.08 -1.02 4.48
CA VAL A 33 -3.33 -0.26 5.48
C VAL A 33 -4.28 -0.06 6.65
N GLY A 34 -4.16 -0.93 7.66
CA GLY A 34 -5.18 -1.05 8.70
C GLY A 34 -6.50 -1.48 8.08
N LYS A 35 -7.52 -0.63 8.20
CA LYS A 35 -8.84 -0.87 7.62
C LYS A 35 -9.03 -0.22 6.24
N THR A 36 -8.04 0.55 5.79
CA THR A 36 -8.11 1.24 4.50
C THR A 36 -7.71 0.29 3.38
N ARG A 37 -8.62 0.05 2.45
CA ARG A 37 -8.41 -0.85 1.30
C ARG A 37 -8.07 -0.04 0.06
N LYS A 38 -7.02 -0.45 -0.62
CA LYS A 38 -6.59 0.13 -1.90
C LYS A 38 -6.47 -0.98 -2.94
N MET A 39 -6.88 -0.72 -4.17
CA MET A 39 -6.83 -1.71 -5.23
C MET A 39 -6.20 -1.15 -6.50
N LEU A 40 -5.35 -1.97 -7.12
CA LEU A 40 -4.70 -1.63 -8.39
C LEU A 40 -5.72 -1.42 -9.51
N SER A 41 -6.73 -2.28 -9.58
CA SER A 41 -7.79 -2.21 -10.61
C SER A 41 -8.63 -0.94 -10.53
N LYS A 42 -8.65 -0.27 -9.38
CA LYS A 42 -9.37 0.99 -9.17
C LYS A 42 -8.50 2.24 -9.37
N GLY A 43 -7.25 2.06 -9.79
CA GLY A 43 -6.32 3.17 -9.98
C GLY A 43 -5.77 3.76 -8.68
N GLU A 44 -5.92 3.07 -7.57
CA GLU A 44 -5.47 3.54 -6.24
C GLU A 44 -4.03 3.15 -5.93
N ILE A 45 -3.45 2.27 -6.74
CA ILE A 45 -2.08 1.79 -6.63
C ILE A 45 -1.39 2.03 -7.97
N GLU A 46 -0.19 2.60 -7.93
CA GLU A 46 0.61 2.85 -9.13
C GLU A 46 1.85 1.96 -9.13
N PHE A 47 2.28 1.55 -10.33
CA PHE A 47 3.52 0.79 -10.49
C PHE A 47 4.59 1.64 -11.17
N GLU A 48 5.78 1.72 -10.56
CA GLU A 48 6.94 2.38 -11.13
C GLU A 48 7.85 1.32 -11.77
N PRO A 49 7.90 1.23 -13.12
CA PRO A 49 8.61 0.15 -13.81
C PRO A 49 10.13 0.20 -13.66
N PHE A 50 10.72 1.38 -13.53
CA PHE A 50 12.17 1.49 -13.36
C PHE A 50 12.65 1.01 -12.00
N GLU A 51 11.81 1.20 -10.97
CA GLU A 51 12.13 0.79 -9.60
C GLU A 51 11.55 -0.59 -9.24
N ASN A 52 10.62 -1.10 -10.05
CA ASN A 52 9.82 -2.31 -9.76
C ASN A 52 9.09 -2.20 -8.41
N VAL A 53 8.49 -1.05 -8.17
CA VAL A 53 7.81 -0.73 -6.91
C VAL A 53 6.36 -0.36 -7.17
N PHE A 54 5.46 -0.90 -6.34
CA PHE A 54 4.07 -0.48 -6.29
C PHE A 54 3.93 0.60 -5.23
N TYR A 55 3.29 1.71 -5.59
CA TYR A 55 3.04 2.83 -4.66
C TYR A 55 1.57 2.89 -4.26
N VAL A 56 1.32 2.88 -2.97
CA VAL A 56 -0.02 3.03 -2.40
C VAL A 56 -0.11 4.43 -1.81
N SER A 57 -1.05 5.24 -2.30
CA SER A 57 -1.22 6.61 -1.84
C SER A 57 -2.24 6.70 -0.71
N LEU A 58 -1.89 7.41 0.35
CA LEU A 58 -2.77 7.72 1.47
C LEU A 58 -3.02 9.22 1.51
N SER A 59 -4.28 9.61 1.60
CA SER A 59 -4.67 11.01 1.72
C SER A 59 -4.54 11.51 3.15
N GLN A 60 -4.62 12.83 3.35
CA GLN A 60 -4.63 13.42 4.68
C GLN A 60 -5.78 12.88 5.53
N LYS A 61 -6.97 12.75 4.94
CA LYS A 61 -8.15 12.23 5.65
C LYS A 61 -7.94 10.80 6.09
N GLU A 62 -7.32 9.97 5.25
CA GLU A 62 -7.05 8.58 5.57
C GLU A 62 -6.03 8.45 6.71
N THR A 63 -4.95 9.24 6.68
CA THR A 63 -3.94 9.19 7.74
C THR A 63 -4.45 9.76 9.07
N PHE A 64 -5.40 10.70 9.05
CA PHE A 64 -6.04 11.17 10.28
C PHE A 64 -6.81 10.07 11.01
N MET A 65 -7.30 9.07 10.28
CA MET A 65 -8.02 7.95 10.86
C MET A 65 -7.08 6.88 11.43
N MET A 66 -5.78 7.04 11.23
CA MET A 66 -4.77 6.07 11.67
C MET A 66 -4.00 6.61 12.86
N SER A 67 -3.73 5.75 13.83
CA SER A 67 -2.91 6.09 14.99
C SER A 67 -2.17 4.87 15.50
N GLY A 68 -0.98 5.08 16.06
CA GLY A 68 -0.16 4.00 16.59
C GLY A 68 0.34 3.07 15.50
N SER A 69 0.35 1.78 15.78
CA SER A 69 0.85 0.74 14.89
C SER A 69 -0.27 0.23 13.98
N VAL A 70 -0.08 0.36 12.68
CA VAL A 70 -1.06 -0.03 11.67
C VAL A 70 -0.47 -1.15 10.81
N THR A 71 -1.18 -2.28 10.72
CA THR A 71 -0.74 -3.42 9.90
C THR A 71 -0.95 -3.16 8.42
N VAL A 72 0.03 -3.55 7.62
CA VAL A 72 -0.04 -3.48 6.16
C VAL A 72 -0.02 -4.89 5.60
N GLN A 73 -1.05 -5.25 4.84
CA GLN A 73 -1.18 -6.57 4.22
C GLN A 73 -1.58 -6.41 2.76
N ALA A 74 -1.15 -7.34 1.94
CA ALA A 74 -1.47 -7.35 0.51
C ALA A 74 -1.94 -8.72 0.06
N ARG A 75 -2.81 -8.73 -0.95
CA ARG A 75 -3.15 -9.93 -1.70
C ARG A 75 -2.95 -9.67 -3.17
N LEU A 76 -2.24 -10.58 -3.82
CA LEU A 76 -1.98 -10.51 -5.25
C LEU A 76 -2.82 -11.56 -5.96
N LEU A 77 -3.48 -11.13 -7.03
CA LEU A 77 -4.09 -12.03 -8.01
C LEU A 77 -3.21 -12.01 -9.25
N PHE A 78 -2.56 -13.12 -9.54
CA PHE A 78 -1.72 -13.25 -10.73
C PHE A 78 -2.56 -13.55 -11.97
N LEU A 79 -2.00 -13.29 -13.14
CA LEU A 79 -2.65 -13.63 -14.41
C LEU A 79 -2.91 -15.13 -14.53
N SER A 80 -2.13 -15.97 -13.87
CA SER A 80 -2.33 -17.42 -13.80
C SER A 80 -3.58 -17.82 -13.01
N GLY A 81 -4.16 -16.90 -12.23
CA GLY A 81 -5.30 -17.18 -11.36
C GLY A 81 -4.92 -17.46 -9.92
N ASP A 82 -3.63 -17.57 -9.62
CA ASP A 82 -3.15 -17.79 -8.25
C ASP A 82 -3.37 -16.55 -7.39
N VAL A 83 -3.74 -16.77 -6.13
CA VAL A 83 -3.90 -15.71 -5.14
C VAL A 83 -2.90 -15.93 -4.01
N VAL A 84 -2.09 -14.91 -3.73
CA VAL A 84 -1.06 -14.97 -2.68
C VAL A 84 -1.24 -13.80 -1.71
N GLY A 85 -1.32 -14.10 -0.42
CA GLY A 85 -1.34 -13.11 0.64
C GLY A 85 0.06 -12.84 1.17
N VAL A 86 0.34 -11.57 1.48
CA VAL A 86 1.64 -11.14 1.99
C VAL A 86 1.43 -10.18 3.17
N ASP A 87 2.13 -10.45 4.27
CA ASP A 87 2.20 -9.51 5.38
C ASP A 87 3.39 -8.58 5.16
N LEU A 88 3.12 -7.30 5.03
CA LEU A 88 4.13 -6.28 4.74
C LEU A 88 4.64 -5.56 6.00
N GLY A 89 4.18 -6.01 7.18
CA GLY A 89 4.60 -5.44 8.44
C GLY A 89 3.69 -4.34 8.94
N LYS A 90 4.26 -3.40 9.68
CA LYS A 90 3.49 -2.34 10.36
C LYS A 90 4.08 -0.98 10.07
N LEU A 91 3.19 0.02 10.01
CA LEU A 91 3.54 1.43 9.96
C LEU A 91 3.13 2.08 11.27
N ASN A 92 3.95 3.01 11.77
CA ASN A 92 3.65 3.77 12.97
C ASN A 92 3.21 5.19 12.59
N PHE A 93 2.06 5.60 13.13
CA PHE A 93 1.52 6.95 12.92
C PHE A 93 1.57 7.73 14.23
N ALA A 94 2.33 8.81 14.25
CA ALA A 94 2.34 9.74 15.36
C ALA A 94 1.06 10.58 15.33
N GLN A 95 0.51 10.86 16.52
CA GLN A 95 -0.67 11.71 16.62
C GLN A 95 -0.32 13.14 16.25
N ALA A 96 -1.07 13.72 15.32
CA ALA A 96 -0.85 15.10 14.91
C ALA A 96 -1.46 16.08 15.93
N THR A 97 -0.76 17.19 16.17
CA THR A 97 -1.28 18.28 17.01
C THR A 97 -2.47 18.96 16.32
N SER A 98 -2.32 19.23 15.03
CA SER A 98 -3.42 19.77 14.23
C SER A 98 -4.26 18.65 13.65
N LYS A 99 -5.58 18.78 13.74
CA LYS A 99 -6.54 17.83 13.15
C LYS A 99 -7.23 18.41 11.92
N VAL A 100 -6.76 19.53 11.41
CA VAL A 100 -7.32 20.18 10.23
C VAL A 100 -6.62 19.69 8.97
N VAL A 101 -7.42 19.31 7.97
CA VAL A 101 -6.89 18.93 6.65
C VAL A 101 -6.41 20.20 5.94
N LEU A 102 -5.17 20.16 5.47
CA LEU A 102 -4.60 21.24 4.67
C LEU A 102 -4.95 21.05 3.21
N GLU A 103 -5.48 22.07 2.61
CA GLU A 103 -5.88 22.05 1.21
C GLU A 103 -5.08 23.06 0.39
#